data_57ebf2e69d5f8c916ee5449442a83465
#
_entry.id   57ebf2e69d5f8c916ee5449442a83465
#
_cell.length_a   1.000
_cell.length_b   1.000
_cell.length_c   1.000
_cell.angle_alpha   90.00
_cell.angle_beta   90.00
_cell.angle_gamma   90.00
#
_symmetry.space_group_name_H-M   'P 1'
#
loop_
_entity.id
_entity.type
_entity.pdbx_description
1 polymer ?
#
loop_
_entity_poly.entity_id
_entity_poly.type
_entity_poly.pdbx_seq_one_letter_code
_entity_poly.pdbx_strand_id
1 'polypeptide(L)'
;MILSCQGISKSFGEKVILEDASFHIEEREKAALIGNNGAGKTTLLRIIMNELHADSGQVVLMKDKQIGYLAQYQDVQGHRTVYEELLSTKQYIIDMEERMRSMELEMKHASGEELDRLMNSYTRLTHEFELENGYAYKSELMGVLNGLGFAEEDFNKQVVTLSGGQKTRVALGKLLISKPDILLLDEPTNHLDMESIAWLETYLLNYPGAVFIVSHDRYFLDKVVTKVIEIETGHVRMYSGNYSAYAEKKAQLRDAQYKAYLNQQRDIKHQEAVIVKLKSFNREKSIKRAESREKMLNKIQRIEKPLEVQSQMRLSLEPRVVSGNDVLTVEELAKSFPQQKLFSNISFQIKRGERVALIGNNGTGKTTMLKILNGLLDADAGSFSLGAKVQIGYYDQEHHVLHAEKTIFQEISDTYPTLTETEIRNMLAAFLFTGDDVFKEISALSGGERGRVSLAKLMLSEANFLILDEPTNHLDIASKEILEEALNSYTGTVLYVSHDRYFINQTATRILDLTNQSVVNYIGDYDYYLEKKEELTEKYAPSAAETAIEAKEEAPSEGKLTWQQQKEEQARKRKQENELKKVETRIEELETRDKEIDDTLVLPDVCTNVGRCAELSREKDKIQQELEELYEKWETLA
;
A
#
# COMPACT_ATOMS: atom_id res chain seq x y z
N MET A 1 -10.97 -1.01 -25.13
CA MET A 1 -10.53 -2.27 -24.49
C MET A 1 -9.18 -2.64 -25.06
N ILE A 2 -8.15 -2.66 -24.22
CA ILE A 2 -6.77 -2.93 -24.63
C ILE A 2 -6.35 -4.38 -24.35
N LEU A 3 -6.87 -4.99 -23.26
CA LEU A 3 -6.65 -6.37 -22.85
C LEU A 3 -7.99 -7.02 -22.45
N SER A 4 -8.24 -8.25 -22.89
CA SER A 4 -9.41 -9.06 -22.50
C SER A 4 -8.98 -10.49 -22.22
N CYS A 5 -9.37 -10.99 -21.07
CA CYS A 5 -9.29 -12.39 -20.69
C CYS A 5 -10.69 -12.99 -20.74
N GLN A 6 -10.87 -14.13 -21.41
CA GLN A 6 -12.19 -14.75 -21.64
C GLN A 6 -12.13 -16.22 -21.27
N GLY A 7 -12.87 -16.62 -20.24
CA GLY A 7 -13.05 -18.01 -19.84
C GLY A 7 -11.76 -18.74 -19.43
N ILE A 8 -10.78 -18.01 -18.86
CA ILE A 8 -9.48 -18.60 -18.52
C ILE A 8 -9.64 -19.56 -17.36
N SER A 9 -9.25 -20.82 -17.59
CA SER A 9 -9.15 -21.83 -16.53
C SER A 9 -7.76 -22.42 -16.49
N LYS A 10 -7.27 -22.71 -15.27
CA LYS A 10 -5.97 -23.31 -15.02
C LYS A 10 -5.97 -24.17 -13.78
N SER A 11 -5.47 -25.40 -13.92
CA SER A 11 -5.26 -26.34 -12.81
C SER A 11 -3.83 -26.87 -12.79
N PHE A 12 -3.36 -27.25 -11.60
CA PHE A 12 -2.10 -27.96 -11.41
C PHE A 12 -2.40 -29.26 -10.67
N GLY A 13 -2.33 -30.38 -11.40
CA GLY A 13 -2.78 -31.67 -10.89
C GLY A 13 -4.28 -31.64 -10.54
N GLU A 14 -4.61 -31.94 -9.29
CA GLU A 14 -6.01 -31.90 -8.80
C GLU A 14 -6.46 -30.51 -8.32
N LYS A 15 -5.53 -29.55 -8.17
CA LYS A 15 -5.83 -28.22 -7.63
C LYS A 15 -6.24 -27.27 -8.75
N VAL A 16 -7.50 -26.86 -8.76
CA VAL A 16 -8.00 -25.78 -9.62
C VAL A 16 -7.53 -24.45 -9.06
N ILE A 17 -6.88 -23.64 -9.88
CA ILE A 17 -6.37 -22.30 -9.50
C ILE A 17 -7.25 -21.19 -10.08
N LEU A 18 -7.67 -21.33 -11.35
CA LEU A 18 -8.57 -20.39 -12.02
C LEU A 18 -9.68 -21.18 -12.70
N GLU A 19 -10.91 -20.69 -12.58
CA GLU A 19 -12.10 -21.29 -13.15
C GLU A 19 -12.95 -20.21 -13.84
N ASP A 20 -13.06 -20.29 -15.17
CA ASP A 20 -13.84 -19.38 -16.02
C ASP A 20 -13.55 -17.88 -15.76
N ALA A 21 -12.27 -17.54 -15.54
CA ALA A 21 -11.86 -16.18 -15.25
C ALA A 21 -12.04 -15.27 -16.48
N SER A 22 -12.93 -14.28 -16.36
CA SER A 22 -13.26 -13.36 -17.44
C SER A 22 -13.22 -11.91 -16.94
N PHE A 23 -12.39 -11.07 -17.59
CA PHE A 23 -12.31 -9.64 -17.30
C PHE A 23 -11.68 -8.88 -18.48
N HIS A 24 -11.74 -7.56 -18.41
CA HIS A 24 -11.14 -6.68 -19.43
C HIS A 24 -10.54 -5.43 -18.80
N ILE A 25 -9.57 -4.85 -19.49
CA ILE A 25 -8.92 -3.58 -19.15
C ILE A 25 -9.07 -2.64 -20.34
N GLU A 26 -9.49 -1.41 -20.04
CA GLU A 26 -9.63 -0.35 -21.04
C GLU A 26 -8.30 0.41 -21.22
N GLU A 27 -8.21 1.19 -22.29
CA GLU A 27 -7.07 2.10 -22.49
C GLU A 27 -6.99 3.12 -21.35
N ARG A 28 -5.77 3.39 -20.86
CA ARG A 28 -5.49 4.30 -19.74
C ARG A 28 -6.12 3.89 -18.40
N GLU A 29 -6.80 2.76 -18.32
CA GLU A 29 -7.39 2.27 -17.08
C GLU A 29 -6.31 1.82 -16.10
N LYS A 30 -6.50 2.10 -14.82
CA LYS A 30 -5.64 1.65 -13.72
C LYS A 30 -6.41 0.58 -12.94
N ALA A 31 -6.05 -0.68 -13.15
CA ALA A 31 -6.74 -1.81 -12.53
C ALA A 31 -5.82 -2.52 -11.51
N ALA A 32 -6.39 -2.95 -10.39
CA ALA A 32 -5.71 -3.81 -9.43
C ALA A 32 -6.19 -5.25 -9.55
N LEU A 33 -5.28 -6.21 -9.37
CA LEU A 33 -5.58 -7.62 -9.17
C LEU A 33 -5.31 -7.98 -7.71
N ILE A 34 -6.34 -8.34 -6.98
CA ILE A 34 -6.26 -8.70 -5.58
C ILE A 34 -6.75 -10.12 -5.32
N GLY A 35 -6.35 -10.69 -4.20
CA GLY A 35 -6.71 -12.04 -3.76
C GLY A 35 -5.70 -12.56 -2.76
N ASN A 36 -6.06 -13.60 -2.02
CA ASN A 36 -5.18 -14.22 -1.03
C ASN A 36 -3.91 -14.79 -1.67
N ASN A 37 -2.90 -15.06 -0.85
CA ASN A 37 -1.71 -15.76 -1.32
C ASN A 37 -2.09 -17.15 -1.84
N GLY A 38 -1.54 -17.51 -3.01
CA GLY A 38 -1.90 -18.76 -3.68
C GLY A 38 -3.23 -18.74 -4.45
N ALA A 39 -3.96 -17.62 -4.52
CA ALA A 39 -5.20 -17.49 -5.29
C ALA A 39 -5.02 -17.52 -6.81
N GLY A 40 -3.78 -17.45 -7.32
CA GLY A 40 -3.49 -17.53 -8.74
C GLY A 40 -3.15 -16.19 -9.42
N LYS A 41 -2.86 -15.13 -8.66
CA LYS A 41 -2.51 -13.80 -9.20
C LYS A 41 -1.33 -13.88 -10.18
N THR A 42 -0.18 -14.38 -9.74
CA THR A 42 1.01 -14.54 -10.58
C THR A 42 0.80 -15.54 -11.72
N THR A 43 -0.02 -16.60 -11.50
CA THR A 43 -0.41 -17.54 -12.56
C THR A 43 -1.16 -16.84 -13.67
N LEU A 44 -2.12 -15.97 -13.33
CA LEU A 44 -2.87 -15.17 -14.29
C LEU A 44 -1.97 -14.20 -15.06
N LEU A 45 -1.05 -13.50 -14.38
CA LEU A 45 -0.09 -12.62 -15.04
C LEU A 45 0.79 -13.38 -16.06
N ARG A 46 1.30 -14.58 -15.69
CA ARG A 46 2.09 -15.42 -16.60
C ARG A 46 1.28 -15.92 -17.80
N ILE A 47 -0.03 -16.18 -17.62
CA ILE A 47 -0.91 -16.53 -18.73
C ILE A 47 -1.08 -15.33 -19.68
N ILE A 48 -1.25 -14.12 -19.13
CA ILE A 48 -1.36 -12.89 -19.93
C ILE A 48 -0.06 -12.64 -20.73
N MET A 49 1.10 -12.91 -20.11
CA MET A 49 2.42 -12.80 -20.76
C MET A 49 2.71 -13.94 -21.73
N ASN A 50 1.80 -14.92 -21.88
CA ASN A 50 2.01 -16.14 -22.68
C ASN A 50 3.23 -16.98 -22.25
N GLU A 51 3.66 -16.84 -20.99
CA GLU A 51 4.69 -17.70 -20.38
C GLU A 51 4.12 -19.02 -19.88
N LEU A 52 2.81 -19.05 -19.62
CA LEU A 52 2.08 -20.22 -19.16
C LEU A 52 0.79 -20.37 -19.99
N HIS A 53 0.56 -21.58 -20.52
CA HIS A 53 -0.67 -21.87 -21.27
C HIS A 53 -1.84 -22.09 -20.30
N ALA A 54 -2.98 -21.45 -20.59
CA ALA A 54 -4.25 -21.77 -19.97
C ALA A 54 -4.75 -23.15 -20.41
N ASP A 55 -5.51 -23.83 -19.55
CA ASP A 55 -6.13 -25.12 -19.90
C ASP A 55 -7.37 -24.88 -20.78
N SER A 56 -8.06 -23.75 -20.59
CA SER A 56 -9.14 -23.26 -21.47
C SER A 56 -9.21 -21.73 -21.44
N GLY A 57 -9.94 -21.16 -22.40
CA GLY A 57 -10.09 -19.71 -22.55
C GLY A 57 -9.01 -19.10 -23.42
N GLN A 58 -9.04 -17.78 -23.55
CA GLN A 58 -8.10 -17.02 -24.37
C GLN A 58 -7.81 -15.64 -23.80
N VAL A 59 -6.58 -15.15 -24.05
CA VAL A 59 -6.18 -13.77 -23.81
C VAL A 59 -6.17 -13.04 -25.15
N VAL A 60 -6.84 -11.91 -25.22
CA VAL A 60 -6.89 -11.06 -26.41
C VAL A 60 -6.25 -9.72 -26.09
N LEU A 61 -5.14 -9.45 -26.73
CA LEU A 61 -4.45 -8.16 -26.71
C LEU A 61 -4.80 -7.38 -27.97
N MET A 62 -5.03 -6.08 -27.85
CA MET A 62 -5.25 -5.21 -29.00
C MET A 62 -4.01 -5.22 -29.92
N LYS A 63 -4.25 -5.23 -31.24
CA LYS A 63 -3.18 -5.30 -32.24
C LYS A 63 -2.21 -4.12 -32.09
N ASP A 64 -0.92 -4.39 -32.30
CA ASP A 64 0.19 -3.45 -32.27
C ASP A 64 0.43 -2.79 -30.88
N LYS A 65 -0.08 -3.40 -29.79
CA LYS A 65 0.14 -2.95 -28.41
C LYS A 65 1.19 -3.78 -27.70
N GLN A 66 2.04 -3.11 -26.92
CA GLN A 66 3.14 -3.73 -26.18
C GLN A 66 2.78 -3.84 -24.69
N ILE A 67 3.11 -5.01 -24.12
CA ILE A 67 3.00 -5.26 -22.69
C ILE A 67 4.39 -5.21 -22.09
N GLY A 68 4.54 -4.46 -21.01
CA GLY A 68 5.71 -4.51 -20.14
C GLY A 68 5.36 -5.19 -18.82
N TYR A 69 6.21 -6.10 -18.36
CA TYR A 69 5.96 -6.87 -17.15
C TYR A 69 7.11 -6.73 -16.16
N LEU A 70 6.78 -6.39 -14.93
CA LEU A 70 7.67 -6.48 -13.77
C LEU A 70 7.32 -7.74 -12.99
N ALA A 71 8.17 -8.75 -13.07
CA ALA A 71 8.05 -9.95 -12.24
C ALA A 71 8.60 -9.70 -10.82
N GLN A 72 8.06 -10.40 -9.84
CA GLN A 72 8.48 -10.30 -8.43
C GLN A 72 9.98 -10.59 -8.23
N TYR A 73 10.57 -11.43 -9.07
CA TYR A 73 12.02 -11.71 -9.09
C TYR A 73 12.52 -11.57 -10.53
N GLN A 74 13.33 -10.56 -10.78
CA GLN A 74 14.06 -10.43 -12.05
C GLN A 74 15.57 -10.56 -11.81
N ASP A 75 16.20 -11.50 -12.49
CA ASP A 75 17.66 -11.65 -12.50
C ASP A 75 18.21 -10.73 -13.59
N VAL A 76 18.53 -9.51 -13.22
CA VAL A 76 19.22 -8.58 -14.12
C VAL A 76 20.70 -8.97 -14.15
N GLN A 77 21.07 -9.73 -15.16
CA GLN A 77 22.46 -10.15 -15.39
C GLN A 77 23.13 -9.13 -16.34
N GLY A 78 24.07 -8.35 -15.84
CA GLY A 78 24.83 -7.43 -16.68
C GLY A 78 26.00 -6.77 -15.93
N HIS A 79 27.10 -6.50 -16.67
CA HIS A 79 28.24 -5.74 -16.15
C HIS A 79 28.07 -4.22 -16.30
N ARG A 80 26.88 -3.77 -16.74
CA ARG A 80 26.55 -2.36 -16.92
C ARG A 80 26.35 -1.68 -15.58
N THR A 81 26.59 -0.38 -15.54
CA THR A 81 26.20 0.45 -14.40
C THR A 81 24.67 0.63 -14.36
N VAL A 82 24.15 1.07 -13.21
CA VAL A 82 22.73 1.37 -13.04
C VAL A 82 22.26 2.36 -14.12
N TYR A 83 23.01 3.42 -14.33
CA TYR A 83 22.71 4.45 -15.33
C TYR A 83 22.71 3.87 -16.76
N GLU A 84 23.74 3.11 -17.13
CA GLU A 84 23.87 2.50 -18.47
C GLU A 84 22.75 1.47 -18.72
N GLU A 85 22.33 0.72 -17.70
CA GLU A 85 21.26 -0.26 -17.84
C GLU A 85 19.91 0.40 -18.15
N LEU A 86 19.58 1.51 -17.49
CA LEU A 86 18.39 2.27 -17.82
C LEU A 86 18.52 2.99 -19.16
N LEU A 87 19.68 3.56 -19.46
CA LEU A 87 19.98 4.25 -20.72
C LEU A 87 19.84 3.32 -21.93
N SER A 88 20.13 2.03 -21.77
CA SER A 88 20.01 1.03 -22.83
C SER A 88 18.59 0.89 -23.41
N THR A 89 17.56 1.28 -22.66
CA THR A 89 16.17 1.27 -23.16
C THR A 89 15.90 2.35 -24.22
N LYS A 90 16.74 3.38 -24.25
CA LYS A 90 16.66 4.52 -25.18
C LYS A 90 17.78 4.49 -26.23
N GLN A 91 18.38 3.30 -26.47
CA GLN A 91 19.49 3.16 -27.42
C GLN A 91 19.13 3.73 -28.80
N TYR A 92 17.90 3.52 -29.26
CA TYR A 92 17.45 4.05 -30.56
C TYR A 92 17.44 5.59 -30.63
N ILE A 93 17.16 6.28 -29.50
CA ILE A 93 17.24 7.75 -29.43
C ILE A 93 18.72 8.20 -29.48
N ILE A 94 19.60 7.46 -28.78
CA ILE A 94 21.04 7.72 -28.80
C ILE A 94 21.59 7.55 -30.23
N ASP A 95 21.21 6.47 -30.89
CA ASP A 95 21.62 6.21 -32.28
C ASP A 95 21.12 7.30 -33.22
N MET A 96 19.90 7.84 -33.00
CA MET A 96 19.40 9.00 -33.75
C MET A 96 20.23 10.26 -33.46
N GLU A 97 20.53 10.56 -32.19
CA GLU A 97 21.37 11.70 -31.80
C GLU A 97 22.77 11.63 -32.45
N GLU A 98 23.39 10.45 -32.41
CA GLU A 98 24.69 10.22 -33.06
C GLU A 98 24.62 10.39 -34.58
N ARG A 99 23.54 9.88 -35.20
CA ARG A 99 23.34 10.02 -36.65
C ARG A 99 23.09 11.48 -37.06
N MET A 100 22.34 12.23 -36.24
CA MET A 100 22.15 13.67 -36.47
C MET A 100 23.50 14.40 -36.44
N ARG A 101 24.33 14.13 -35.44
CA ARG A 101 25.68 14.73 -35.33
C ARG A 101 26.59 14.34 -36.50
N SER A 102 26.51 13.08 -36.96
CA SER A 102 27.25 12.65 -38.15
C SER A 102 26.82 13.42 -39.38
N MET A 103 25.49 13.56 -39.61
CA MET A 103 24.94 14.32 -40.72
C MET A 103 25.33 15.81 -40.65
N GLU A 104 25.39 16.41 -39.46
CA GLU A 104 25.87 17.79 -39.29
C GLU A 104 27.35 17.96 -39.72
N LEU A 105 28.17 16.98 -39.46
CA LEU A 105 29.57 16.98 -39.90
C LEU A 105 29.69 16.79 -41.42
N GLU A 106 28.90 15.88 -41.99
CA GLU A 106 28.89 15.63 -43.45
C GLU A 106 28.37 16.83 -44.22
N MET A 107 27.33 17.54 -43.73
CA MET A 107 26.79 18.74 -44.33
C MET A 107 27.82 19.88 -44.42
N LYS A 108 28.82 19.94 -43.54
CA LYS A 108 29.92 20.93 -43.61
C LYS A 108 30.82 20.76 -44.83
N HIS A 109 30.85 19.59 -45.43
CA HIS A 109 31.71 19.25 -46.55
C HIS A 109 30.96 18.98 -47.86
N ALA A 110 29.63 18.82 -47.79
CA ALA A 110 28.75 18.58 -48.93
C ALA A 110 28.35 19.86 -49.65
N SER A 111 28.07 19.78 -50.96
CA SER A 111 27.57 20.92 -51.77
C SER A 111 26.61 20.44 -52.86
N GLY A 112 25.71 21.35 -53.31
CA GLY A 112 24.75 21.05 -54.38
C GLY A 112 23.71 20.02 -53.98
N GLU A 113 23.33 19.12 -54.89
CA GLU A 113 22.29 18.10 -54.68
C GLU A 113 22.54 17.17 -53.48
N GLU A 114 23.80 16.93 -53.12
CA GLU A 114 24.19 16.11 -51.99
C GLU A 114 23.84 16.79 -50.67
N LEU A 115 24.12 18.08 -50.56
CA LEU A 115 23.73 18.91 -49.42
C LEU A 115 22.19 18.92 -49.23
N ASP A 116 21.44 19.10 -50.33
CA ASP A 116 19.97 19.12 -50.28
C ASP A 116 19.41 17.76 -49.79
N ARG A 117 19.98 16.65 -50.21
CA ARG A 117 19.58 15.30 -49.70
C ARG A 117 19.87 15.11 -48.23
N LEU A 118 21.04 15.56 -47.78
CA LEU A 118 21.43 15.49 -46.36
C LEU A 118 20.51 16.37 -45.50
N MET A 119 20.21 17.61 -45.94
CA MET A 119 19.30 18.52 -45.24
C MET A 119 17.90 17.92 -45.10
N ASN A 120 17.34 17.33 -46.15
CA ASN A 120 16.04 16.70 -46.11
C ASN A 120 16.04 15.49 -45.16
N SER A 121 17.10 14.69 -45.14
CA SER A 121 17.25 13.53 -44.24
C SER A 121 17.41 13.98 -42.79
N TYR A 122 18.19 15.01 -42.54
CA TYR A 122 18.38 15.63 -41.23
C TYR A 122 17.08 16.18 -40.67
N THR A 123 16.34 16.96 -41.48
CA THR A 123 15.04 17.52 -41.08
C THR A 123 14.05 16.39 -40.66
N ARG A 124 14.01 15.32 -41.45
CA ARG A 124 13.14 14.16 -41.12
C ARG A 124 13.55 13.47 -39.82
N LEU A 125 14.87 13.26 -39.65
CA LEU A 125 15.40 12.61 -38.44
C LEU A 125 15.23 13.49 -37.20
N THR A 126 15.40 14.81 -37.34
CA THR A 126 15.14 15.79 -36.25
C THR A 126 13.67 15.78 -35.83
N HIS A 127 12.76 15.74 -36.79
CA HIS A 127 11.33 15.64 -36.48
C HIS A 127 10.97 14.32 -35.78
N GLU A 128 11.56 13.20 -36.20
CA GLU A 128 11.39 11.89 -35.56
C GLU A 128 11.97 11.89 -34.13
N PHE A 129 13.14 12.51 -33.94
CA PHE A 129 13.77 12.69 -32.63
C PHE A 129 12.93 13.58 -31.69
N GLU A 130 12.29 14.63 -32.20
CA GLU A 130 11.37 15.48 -31.43
C GLU A 130 10.09 14.74 -31.03
N LEU A 131 9.49 13.96 -31.93
CA LEU A 131 8.31 13.14 -31.65
C LEU A 131 8.58 12.12 -30.53
N GLU A 132 9.78 11.59 -30.46
CA GLU A 132 10.22 10.64 -29.43
C GLU A 132 10.73 11.33 -28.15
N ASN A 133 10.52 12.66 -27.99
CA ASN A 133 11.05 13.46 -26.88
C ASN A 133 12.57 13.32 -26.68
N GLY A 134 13.33 13.24 -27.77
CA GLY A 134 14.76 13.00 -27.74
C GLY A 134 15.58 14.00 -26.93
N TYR A 135 15.11 15.25 -26.75
CA TYR A 135 15.81 16.23 -25.90
C TYR A 135 15.60 16.00 -24.40
N ALA A 136 14.57 15.28 -24.00
CA ALA A 136 14.19 15.11 -22.59
C ALA A 136 14.62 13.76 -21.96
N TYR A 137 15.10 12.79 -22.77
CA TYR A 137 15.35 11.43 -22.27
C TYR A 137 16.33 11.35 -21.10
N LYS A 138 17.37 12.22 -21.08
CA LYS A 138 18.35 12.26 -19.98
C LYS A 138 17.73 12.74 -18.68
N SER A 139 16.91 13.79 -18.77
CA SER A 139 16.18 14.34 -17.60
C SER A 139 15.13 13.36 -17.10
N GLU A 140 14.44 12.67 -18.00
CA GLU A 140 13.48 11.63 -17.64
C GLU A 140 14.17 10.46 -16.90
N LEU A 141 15.33 10.00 -17.40
CA LEU A 141 16.13 8.96 -16.78
C LEU A 141 16.57 9.35 -15.38
N MET A 142 17.09 10.57 -15.20
CA MET A 142 17.46 11.11 -13.89
C MET A 142 16.25 11.21 -12.95
N GLY A 143 15.11 11.67 -13.47
CA GLY A 143 13.86 11.75 -12.71
C GLY A 143 13.39 10.38 -12.20
N VAL A 144 13.49 9.33 -13.02
CA VAL A 144 13.13 7.97 -12.63
C VAL A 144 14.13 7.40 -11.61
N LEU A 145 15.44 7.61 -11.79
CA LEU A 145 16.45 7.14 -10.83
C LEU A 145 16.27 7.78 -9.46
N ASN A 146 16.14 9.10 -9.41
CA ASN A 146 15.93 9.83 -8.17
C ASN A 146 14.59 9.44 -7.51
N GLY A 147 13.53 9.32 -8.32
CA GLY A 147 12.21 8.91 -7.83
C GLY A 147 12.16 7.50 -7.26
N LEU A 148 13.02 6.59 -7.74
CA LEU A 148 13.17 5.24 -7.20
C LEU A 148 14.18 5.17 -6.04
N GLY A 149 14.65 6.32 -5.53
CA GLY A 149 15.51 6.41 -4.35
C GLY A 149 16.96 5.96 -4.59
N PHE A 150 17.49 6.12 -5.81
CA PHE A 150 18.92 5.98 -6.08
C PHE A 150 19.62 7.31 -5.86
N ALA A 151 20.70 7.29 -5.05
CA ALA A 151 21.58 8.43 -4.91
C ALA A 151 22.51 8.57 -6.13
N GLU A 152 23.05 9.76 -6.42
CA GLU A 152 23.96 9.98 -7.53
C GLU A 152 25.20 9.06 -7.50
N GLU A 153 25.65 8.69 -6.30
CA GLU A 153 26.77 7.76 -6.08
C GLU A 153 26.43 6.33 -6.55
N ASP A 154 25.15 5.96 -6.58
CA ASP A 154 24.69 4.63 -7.00
C ASP A 154 24.66 4.48 -8.53
N PHE A 155 24.59 5.59 -9.28
CA PHE A 155 24.45 5.55 -10.73
C PHE A 155 25.59 4.83 -11.44
N ASN A 156 26.81 4.93 -10.89
CA ASN A 156 27.99 4.30 -11.43
C ASN A 156 28.27 2.89 -10.86
N LYS A 157 27.44 2.40 -9.92
CA LYS A 157 27.58 1.04 -9.40
C LYS A 157 27.15 0.01 -10.44
N GLN A 158 27.87 -1.09 -10.52
CA GLN A 158 27.51 -2.19 -11.40
C GLN A 158 26.26 -2.91 -10.87
N VAL A 159 25.31 -3.23 -11.75
CA VAL A 159 24.04 -3.89 -11.38
C VAL A 159 24.29 -5.24 -10.67
N VAL A 160 25.34 -5.95 -11.00
CA VAL A 160 25.71 -7.23 -10.34
C VAL A 160 25.98 -7.05 -8.84
N THR A 161 26.52 -5.91 -8.42
CA THR A 161 26.88 -5.62 -7.01
C THR A 161 25.72 -5.18 -6.15
N LEU A 162 24.56 -4.93 -6.76
CA LEU A 162 23.36 -4.45 -6.08
C LEU A 162 22.68 -5.55 -5.27
N SER A 163 22.00 -5.15 -4.20
CA SER A 163 21.08 -6.02 -3.46
C SER A 163 19.88 -6.45 -4.33
N GLY A 164 19.20 -7.53 -3.95
CA GLY A 164 18.00 -7.99 -4.66
C GLY A 164 16.94 -6.88 -4.83
N GLY A 165 16.64 -6.15 -3.76
CA GLY A 165 15.70 -5.03 -3.81
C GLY A 165 16.15 -3.88 -4.72
N GLN A 166 17.44 -3.57 -4.76
CA GLN A 166 17.99 -2.57 -5.69
C GLN A 166 17.88 -3.04 -7.14
N LYS A 167 18.13 -4.32 -7.43
CA LYS A 167 17.95 -4.90 -8.76
C LYS A 167 16.50 -4.80 -9.23
N THR A 168 15.54 -5.08 -8.34
CA THR A 168 14.11 -4.91 -8.64
C THR A 168 13.77 -3.46 -8.96
N ARG A 169 14.34 -2.48 -8.23
CA ARG A 169 14.17 -1.05 -8.53
C ARG A 169 14.74 -0.66 -9.89
N VAL A 170 15.91 -1.19 -10.27
CA VAL A 170 16.50 -0.98 -11.62
C VAL A 170 15.56 -1.55 -12.70
N ALA A 171 15.05 -2.75 -12.51
CA ALA A 171 14.11 -3.38 -13.44
C ALA A 171 12.81 -2.58 -13.59
N LEU A 172 12.25 -2.09 -12.47
CA LEU A 172 11.11 -1.18 -12.49
C LEU A 172 11.43 0.09 -13.26
N GLY A 173 12.55 0.76 -12.98
CA GLY A 173 12.98 1.97 -13.69
C GLY A 173 13.11 1.75 -15.19
N LYS A 174 13.73 0.65 -15.60
CA LYS A 174 13.83 0.24 -17.00
C LYS A 174 12.46 0.09 -17.67
N LEU A 175 11.52 -0.55 -16.97
CA LEU A 175 10.16 -0.73 -17.45
C LEU A 175 9.41 0.60 -17.57
N LEU A 176 9.52 1.50 -16.60
CA LEU A 176 8.86 2.81 -16.62
C LEU A 176 9.38 3.69 -17.76
N ILE A 177 10.71 3.68 -18.02
CA ILE A 177 11.33 4.45 -19.12
C ILE A 177 10.93 3.90 -20.49
N SER A 178 10.71 2.58 -20.64
CA SER A 178 10.30 1.97 -21.91
C SER A 178 8.88 2.35 -22.34
N LYS A 179 8.03 2.80 -21.40
CA LYS A 179 6.64 3.27 -21.62
C LYS A 179 5.78 2.35 -22.50
N PRO A 180 5.63 1.05 -22.18
CA PRO A 180 4.75 0.17 -22.94
C PRO A 180 3.28 0.61 -22.83
N ASP A 181 2.42 0.17 -23.75
CA ASP A 181 0.99 0.50 -23.74
C ASP A 181 0.25 -0.05 -22.52
N ILE A 182 0.73 -1.17 -21.98
CA ILE A 182 0.22 -1.80 -20.75
C ILE A 182 1.38 -2.12 -19.82
N LEU A 183 1.31 -1.64 -18.59
CA LEU A 183 2.20 -2.03 -17.50
C LEU A 183 1.54 -3.13 -16.65
N LEU A 184 2.19 -4.29 -16.55
CA LEU A 184 1.85 -5.33 -15.58
C LEU A 184 2.88 -5.26 -14.44
N LEU A 185 2.43 -4.95 -13.23
CA LEU A 185 3.29 -4.76 -12.07
C LEU A 185 2.93 -5.78 -10.98
N ASP A 186 3.85 -6.67 -10.65
CA ASP A 186 3.68 -7.66 -9.56
C ASP A 186 4.45 -7.19 -8.33
N GLU A 187 3.72 -6.72 -7.32
CA GLU A 187 4.21 -6.16 -6.05
C GLU A 187 5.27 -5.04 -6.23
N PRO A 188 4.96 -3.95 -6.98
CA PRO A 188 5.94 -2.91 -7.30
C PRO A 188 6.37 -2.08 -6.09
N THR A 189 5.61 -2.07 -5.00
CA THR A 189 5.90 -1.34 -3.77
C THR A 189 6.90 -2.06 -2.86
N ASN A 190 7.15 -3.35 -3.10
CA ASN A 190 8.12 -4.09 -2.31
C ASN A 190 9.53 -3.51 -2.50
N HIS A 191 10.26 -3.35 -1.42
CA HIS A 191 11.61 -2.78 -1.36
C HIS A 191 11.73 -1.28 -1.70
N LEU A 192 10.61 -0.57 -1.86
CA LEU A 192 10.55 0.88 -1.96
C LEU A 192 10.36 1.50 -0.57
N ASP A 193 10.97 2.63 -0.33
CA ASP A 193 10.64 3.47 0.82
C ASP A 193 9.41 4.34 0.55
N MET A 194 8.92 5.02 1.57
CA MET A 194 7.68 5.80 1.48
C MET A 194 7.75 6.93 0.44
N GLU A 195 8.93 7.55 0.27
CA GLU A 195 9.13 8.64 -0.71
C GLU A 195 9.11 8.09 -2.13
N SER A 196 9.78 6.96 -2.38
CA SER A 196 9.76 6.29 -3.68
C SER A 196 8.37 5.75 -4.04
N ILE A 197 7.60 5.26 -3.04
CA ILE A 197 6.21 4.85 -3.25
C ILE A 197 5.34 6.05 -3.64
N ALA A 198 5.46 7.19 -2.94
CA ALA A 198 4.70 8.41 -3.25
C ALA A 198 5.04 8.96 -4.65
N TRP A 199 6.31 8.89 -5.04
CA TRP A 199 6.73 9.22 -6.40
C TRP A 199 6.12 8.26 -7.44
N LEU A 200 6.16 6.95 -7.19
CA LEU A 200 5.59 5.94 -8.08
C LEU A 200 4.08 6.12 -8.25
N GLU A 201 3.35 6.46 -7.18
CA GLU A 201 1.92 6.81 -7.23
C GLU A 201 1.67 7.94 -8.23
N THR A 202 2.42 9.04 -8.08
CA THR A 202 2.30 10.22 -8.95
C THR A 202 2.65 9.87 -10.40
N TYR A 203 3.69 9.07 -10.61
CA TYR A 203 4.08 8.62 -11.94
C TYR A 203 2.99 7.78 -12.62
N LEU A 204 2.43 6.78 -11.90
CA LEU A 204 1.41 5.87 -12.43
C LEU A 204 0.06 6.58 -12.67
N LEU A 205 -0.31 7.56 -11.83
CA LEU A 205 -1.49 8.39 -12.07
C LEU A 205 -1.40 9.13 -13.41
N ASN A 206 -0.23 9.66 -13.73
CA ASN A 206 0.03 10.40 -14.96
C ASN A 206 0.45 9.50 -16.16
N TYR A 207 0.55 8.19 -15.94
CA TYR A 207 0.97 7.25 -16.98
C TYR A 207 -0.05 7.19 -18.12
N PRO A 208 0.36 7.39 -19.41
CA PRO A 208 -0.57 7.47 -20.53
C PRO A 208 -1.19 6.13 -20.95
N GLY A 209 -0.54 5.00 -20.61
CA GLY A 209 -1.00 3.65 -20.90
C GLY A 209 -1.91 3.07 -19.82
N ALA A 210 -2.38 1.84 -20.04
CA ALA A 210 -3.08 1.06 -19.04
C ALA A 210 -2.09 0.51 -18.00
N VAL A 211 -2.54 0.37 -16.75
CA VAL A 211 -1.73 -0.22 -15.68
C VAL A 211 -2.53 -1.32 -14.99
N PHE A 212 -1.92 -2.48 -14.83
CA PHE A 212 -2.49 -3.61 -14.13
C PHE A 212 -1.56 -4.05 -13.01
N ILE A 213 -2.00 -3.87 -11.78
CA ILE A 213 -1.15 -3.94 -10.58
C ILE A 213 -1.62 -5.09 -9.70
N VAL A 214 -0.69 -5.95 -9.29
CA VAL A 214 -0.85 -6.82 -8.12
C VAL A 214 -0.15 -6.15 -6.97
N SER A 215 -0.84 -5.83 -5.89
CA SER A 215 -0.23 -5.28 -4.68
C SER A 215 -1.06 -5.61 -3.44
N HIS A 216 -0.35 -5.69 -2.31
CA HIS A 216 -0.92 -5.81 -0.97
C HIS A 216 -0.86 -4.50 -0.18
N ASP A 217 -0.43 -3.40 -0.82
CA ASP A 217 -0.45 -2.04 -0.25
C ASP A 217 -1.82 -1.39 -0.55
N ARG A 218 -2.70 -1.39 0.46
CA ARG A 218 -4.06 -0.85 0.35
C ARG A 218 -4.07 0.65 0.09
N TYR A 219 -3.15 1.39 0.68
CA TYR A 219 -3.04 2.84 0.52
C TYR A 219 -2.61 3.21 -0.91
N PHE A 220 -1.63 2.48 -1.45
CA PHE A 220 -1.19 2.62 -2.83
C PHE A 220 -2.32 2.30 -3.83
N LEU A 221 -3.02 1.18 -3.62
CA LEU A 221 -4.16 0.81 -4.47
C LEU A 221 -5.29 1.85 -4.40
N ASP A 222 -5.57 2.38 -3.22
CA ASP A 222 -6.65 3.36 -3.05
C ASP A 222 -6.40 4.66 -3.83
N LYS A 223 -5.14 5.08 -3.92
CA LYS A 223 -4.73 6.28 -4.68
C LYS A 223 -4.68 6.06 -6.19
N VAL A 224 -4.15 4.92 -6.64
CA VAL A 224 -3.78 4.73 -8.05
C VAL A 224 -4.90 4.10 -8.86
N VAL A 225 -5.68 3.15 -8.30
CA VAL A 225 -6.58 2.33 -9.11
C VAL A 225 -7.99 2.87 -9.21
N THR A 226 -8.62 2.61 -10.37
CA THR A 226 -10.01 2.96 -10.68
C THR A 226 -10.91 1.73 -10.84
N LYS A 227 -10.30 0.54 -10.91
CA LYS A 227 -10.98 -0.75 -11.01
C LYS A 227 -10.25 -1.80 -10.19
N VAL A 228 -11.00 -2.65 -9.48
CA VAL A 228 -10.45 -3.77 -8.72
C VAL A 228 -10.97 -5.08 -9.31
N ILE A 229 -10.06 -6.00 -9.59
CA ILE A 229 -10.33 -7.35 -10.06
C ILE A 229 -9.92 -8.30 -8.94
N GLU A 230 -10.87 -9.04 -8.39
CA GLU A 230 -10.66 -9.95 -7.27
C GLU A 230 -10.65 -11.40 -7.75
N ILE A 231 -9.65 -12.17 -7.31
CA ILE A 231 -9.64 -13.63 -7.44
C ILE A 231 -9.99 -14.23 -6.07
N GLU A 232 -11.13 -14.89 -5.99
CA GLU A 232 -11.60 -15.60 -4.80
C GLU A 232 -12.04 -17.02 -5.20
N THR A 233 -11.45 -18.04 -4.57
CA THR A 233 -11.74 -19.46 -4.84
C THR A 233 -11.73 -19.84 -6.33
N GLY A 234 -10.77 -19.29 -7.10
CA GLY A 234 -10.62 -19.54 -8.54
C GLY A 234 -11.48 -18.68 -9.45
N HIS A 235 -12.50 -18.01 -8.92
CA HIS A 235 -13.38 -17.14 -9.71
C HIS A 235 -12.93 -15.68 -9.67
N VAL A 236 -13.21 -14.97 -10.76
CA VAL A 236 -12.86 -13.55 -10.90
C VAL A 236 -14.12 -12.68 -10.80
N ARG A 237 -14.04 -11.61 -10.00
CA ARG A 237 -15.07 -10.58 -9.91
C ARG A 237 -14.46 -9.20 -10.14
N MET A 238 -15.19 -8.34 -10.83
CA MET A 238 -14.77 -6.97 -11.10
C MET A 238 -15.59 -5.96 -10.29
N TYR A 239 -14.91 -4.96 -9.76
CA TYR A 239 -15.51 -3.87 -9.01
C TYR A 239 -14.99 -2.54 -9.58
N SER A 240 -15.90 -1.62 -9.88
CA SER A 240 -15.54 -0.25 -10.27
C SER A 240 -15.30 0.59 -9.03
N GLY A 241 -14.26 1.40 -9.05
CA GLY A 241 -13.82 2.25 -7.96
C GLY A 241 -12.42 1.89 -7.46
N ASN A 242 -11.95 2.64 -6.46
CA ASN A 242 -10.70 2.41 -5.76
C ASN A 242 -10.81 1.26 -4.74
N TYR A 243 -9.74 1.02 -3.98
CA TYR A 243 -9.71 -0.07 -2.99
C TYR A 243 -10.77 0.11 -1.88
N SER A 244 -10.95 1.33 -1.37
CA SER A 244 -11.94 1.62 -0.33
C SER A 244 -13.37 1.34 -0.80
N ALA A 245 -13.73 1.76 -2.00
CA ALA A 245 -15.04 1.48 -2.60
C ALA A 245 -15.26 -0.04 -2.84
N TYR A 246 -14.21 -0.77 -3.22
CA TYR A 246 -14.24 -2.22 -3.30
C TYR A 246 -14.50 -2.85 -1.93
N ALA A 247 -13.73 -2.47 -0.90
CA ALA A 247 -13.83 -3.03 0.45
C ALA A 247 -15.25 -2.84 1.03
N GLU A 248 -15.84 -1.65 0.84
CA GLU A 248 -17.20 -1.37 1.25
C GLU A 248 -18.24 -2.26 0.52
N LYS A 249 -18.14 -2.34 -0.82
CA LYS A 249 -19.04 -3.21 -1.62
C LYS A 249 -18.90 -4.68 -1.23
N LYS A 250 -17.67 -5.15 -1.00
CA LYS A 250 -17.42 -6.54 -0.57
C LYS A 250 -18.05 -6.81 0.80
N ALA A 251 -17.90 -5.88 1.76
CA ALA A 251 -18.52 -5.99 3.07
C ALA A 251 -20.06 -6.07 2.97
N GLN A 252 -20.67 -5.19 2.16
CA GLN A 252 -22.13 -5.19 1.94
C GLN A 252 -22.61 -6.52 1.30
N LEU A 253 -21.89 -7.03 0.30
CA LEU A 253 -22.22 -8.31 -0.35
C LEU A 253 -22.10 -9.50 0.62
N ARG A 254 -21.06 -9.52 1.44
CA ARG A 254 -20.84 -10.54 2.47
C ARG A 254 -21.96 -10.53 3.50
N ASP A 255 -22.34 -9.35 3.99
CA ASP A 255 -23.43 -9.20 4.94
C ASP A 255 -24.77 -9.64 4.35
N ALA A 256 -25.03 -9.33 3.08
CA ALA A 256 -26.21 -9.79 2.37
C ALA A 256 -26.22 -11.32 2.21
N GLN A 257 -25.10 -11.93 1.84
CA GLN A 257 -24.95 -13.39 1.73
C GLN A 257 -25.13 -14.07 3.09
N TYR A 258 -24.54 -13.51 4.14
CA TYR A 258 -24.70 -14.04 5.50
C TYR A 258 -26.15 -13.97 5.99
N LYS A 259 -26.84 -12.85 5.75
CA LYS A 259 -28.28 -12.72 6.04
C LYS A 259 -29.11 -13.74 5.25
N ALA A 260 -28.81 -13.92 3.96
CA ALA A 260 -29.49 -14.91 3.12
C ALA A 260 -29.27 -16.33 3.65
N TYR A 261 -28.03 -16.67 4.03
CA TYR A 261 -27.72 -17.97 4.66
C TYR A 261 -28.51 -18.17 5.95
N LEU A 262 -28.50 -17.20 6.88
CA LEU A 262 -29.24 -17.29 8.14
C LEU A 262 -30.75 -17.46 7.92
N ASN A 263 -31.31 -16.73 6.96
CA ASN A 263 -32.73 -16.85 6.62
C ASN A 263 -33.02 -18.26 6.07
N GLN A 264 -32.22 -18.75 5.13
CA GLN A 264 -32.38 -20.10 4.60
C GLN A 264 -32.24 -21.18 5.69
N GLN A 265 -31.27 -21.05 6.60
CA GLN A 265 -31.11 -21.98 7.72
C GLN A 265 -32.32 -21.98 8.66
N ARG A 266 -32.91 -20.78 8.91
CA ARG A 266 -34.13 -20.63 9.70
C ARG A 266 -35.32 -21.31 9.03
N ASP A 267 -35.45 -21.13 7.71
CA ASP A 267 -36.53 -21.75 6.93
C ASP A 267 -36.36 -23.27 6.89
N ILE A 268 -35.15 -23.79 6.65
CA ILE A 268 -34.85 -25.23 6.69
C ILE A 268 -35.22 -25.81 8.06
N LYS A 269 -34.76 -25.20 9.15
CA LYS A 269 -35.06 -25.65 10.50
C LYS A 269 -36.56 -25.63 10.81
N HIS A 270 -37.27 -24.62 10.33
CA HIS A 270 -38.72 -24.55 10.43
C HIS A 270 -39.42 -25.68 9.66
N GLN A 271 -39.01 -25.95 8.41
CA GLN A 271 -39.58 -27.05 7.62
C GLN A 271 -39.28 -28.41 8.24
N GLU A 272 -38.09 -28.63 8.75
CA GLU A 272 -37.72 -29.87 9.48
C GLU A 272 -38.63 -30.07 10.72
N ALA A 273 -38.87 -29.02 11.51
CA ALA A 273 -39.75 -29.10 12.66
C ALA A 273 -41.20 -29.43 12.25
N VAL A 274 -41.69 -28.85 11.15
CA VAL A 274 -43.04 -29.15 10.61
C VAL A 274 -43.10 -30.61 10.12
N ILE A 275 -42.04 -31.12 9.44
CA ILE A 275 -41.96 -32.51 8.98
C ILE A 275 -42.00 -33.47 10.16
N VAL A 276 -41.22 -33.20 11.22
CA VAL A 276 -41.22 -34.00 12.46
C VAL A 276 -42.60 -34.01 13.09
N LYS A 277 -43.25 -32.87 13.20
CA LYS A 277 -44.64 -32.75 13.75
C LYS A 277 -45.67 -33.48 12.91
N LEU A 278 -45.58 -33.45 11.56
CA LEU A 278 -46.47 -34.20 10.69
C LEU A 278 -46.25 -35.70 10.79
N LYS A 279 -45.02 -36.18 10.93
CA LYS A 279 -44.70 -37.59 11.15
C LYS A 279 -45.19 -38.09 12.52
N SER A 280 -45.20 -37.27 13.58
CA SER A 280 -45.67 -37.63 14.91
C SER A 280 -47.19 -37.88 15.00
N PHE A 281 -47.99 -37.33 14.10
CA PHE A 281 -49.43 -37.60 14.05
C PHE A 281 -49.81 -39.01 13.53
N ASN A 282 -48.89 -39.79 13.00
CA ASN A 282 -49.01 -41.18 12.53
C ASN A 282 -50.25 -41.50 11.69
N ARG A 283 -50.75 -40.50 10.91
CA ARG A 283 -51.87 -40.63 9.98
C ARG A 283 -51.34 -40.68 8.56
N GLU A 284 -51.83 -41.59 7.72
CA GLU A 284 -51.37 -41.78 6.32
C GLU A 284 -51.32 -40.45 5.55
N LYS A 285 -52.34 -39.62 5.67
CA LYS A 285 -52.42 -38.30 5.00
C LYS A 285 -51.36 -37.31 5.50
N SER A 286 -50.98 -37.38 6.81
CA SER A 286 -49.93 -36.54 7.38
C SER A 286 -48.55 -37.03 6.98
N ILE A 287 -48.34 -38.34 6.86
CA ILE A 287 -47.09 -38.94 6.41
C ILE A 287 -46.85 -38.55 4.93
N LYS A 288 -47.84 -38.68 4.05
CA LYS A 288 -47.71 -38.25 2.62
C LYS A 288 -47.36 -36.75 2.50
N ARG A 289 -47.93 -35.87 3.36
CA ARG A 289 -47.58 -34.45 3.39
C ARG A 289 -46.15 -34.21 3.90
N ALA A 290 -45.70 -34.98 4.89
CA ALA A 290 -44.35 -34.93 5.38
C ALA A 290 -43.31 -35.33 4.30
N GLU A 291 -43.58 -36.45 3.59
CA GLU A 291 -42.73 -36.91 2.47
C GLU A 291 -42.66 -35.92 1.32
N SER A 292 -43.78 -35.27 0.98
CA SER A 292 -43.81 -34.23 -0.05
C SER A 292 -42.94 -33.04 0.33
N ARG A 293 -43.00 -32.57 1.62
CA ARG A 293 -42.17 -31.50 2.11
C ARG A 293 -40.70 -31.88 2.19
N GLU A 294 -40.41 -33.13 2.59
CA GLU A 294 -39.04 -33.66 2.63
C GLU A 294 -38.42 -33.68 1.22
N LYS A 295 -39.19 -34.07 0.21
CA LYS A 295 -38.75 -34.00 -1.19
C LYS A 295 -38.53 -32.56 -1.67
N MET A 296 -39.32 -31.61 -1.20
CA MET A 296 -39.10 -30.18 -1.51
C MET A 296 -37.85 -29.67 -0.81
N LEU A 297 -37.64 -30.02 0.46
CA LEU A 297 -36.46 -29.62 1.24
C LEU A 297 -35.16 -30.15 0.62
N ASN A 298 -35.18 -31.40 0.13
CA ASN A 298 -34.03 -32.02 -0.52
C ASN A 298 -33.70 -31.42 -1.89
N LYS A 299 -34.64 -30.67 -2.51
CA LYS A 299 -34.40 -29.96 -3.78
C LYS A 299 -33.85 -28.53 -3.58
N ILE A 300 -33.89 -28.01 -2.34
CA ILE A 300 -33.34 -26.67 -2.07
C ILE A 300 -31.83 -26.71 -2.22
N GLN A 301 -31.30 -25.88 -3.09
CA GLN A 301 -29.87 -25.61 -3.16
C GLN A 301 -29.46 -24.93 -1.84
N ARG A 302 -28.68 -25.62 -1.03
CA ARG A 302 -28.20 -25.08 0.25
C ARG A 302 -27.14 -24.03 -0.05
N ILE A 303 -27.34 -22.83 0.49
CA ILE A 303 -26.32 -21.79 0.49
C ILE A 303 -25.22 -22.25 1.45
N GLU A 304 -23.99 -22.34 0.95
CA GLU A 304 -22.86 -22.61 1.80
C GLU A 304 -22.65 -21.46 2.79
N LYS A 305 -22.25 -21.79 4.01
CA LYS A 305 -21.92 -20.74 4.97
C LYS A 305 -20.79 -19.90 4.37
N PRO A 306 -20.99 -18.58 4.18
CA PRO A 306 -19.90 -17.73 3.76
C PRO A 306 -18.70 -17.97 4.67
N LEU A 307 -17.51 -18.11 4.08
CA LEU A 307 -16.29 -18.25 4.86
C LEU A 307 -16.22 -17.05 5.82
N GLU A 308 -16.56 -17.28 7.07
CA GLU A 308 -16.19 -16.35 8.11
C GLU A 308 -14.66 -16.32 8.11
N VAL A 309 -14.06 -15.23 7.66
CA VAL A 309 -12.82 -14.84 8.30
C VAL A 309 -13.22 -14.73 9.76
N GLN A 310 -12.72 -15.64 10.59
CA GLN A 310 -13.09 -15.72 12.00
C GLN A 310 -12.55 -14.48 12.72
N SER A 311 -13.15 -13.32 12.42
CA SER A 311 -12.93 -12.06 13.13
C SER A 311 -13.44 -12.11 14.57
N GLN A 312 -13.99 -13.25 15.01
CA GLN A 312 -14.52 -13.41 16.36
C GLN A 312 -13.64 -14.21 17.33
N MET A 313 -12.51 -14.72 16.88
CA MET A 313 -11.49 -15.17 17.82
C MET A 313 -10.69 -13.93 18.25
N ARG A 314 -11.25 -13.16 19.22
CA ARG A 314 -10.49 -12.11 19.90
C ARG A 314 -9.30 -12.79 20.57
N LEU A 315 -8.14 -12.67 19.93
CA LEU A 315 -6.86 -12.98 20.55
C LEU A 315 -6.70 -12.01 21.71
N SER A 316 -7.03 -12.42 22.91
CA SER A 316 -6.69 -11.69 24.12
C SER A 316 -5.19 -11.88 24.36
N LEU A 317 -4.40 -10.98 23.81
CA LEU A 317 -2.95 -10.97 23.96
C LEU A 317 -2.61 -10.12 25.19
N GLU A 318 -2.60 -10.73 26.34
CA GLU A 318 -2.19 -10.07 27.57
C GLU A 318 -0.79 -10.54 27.97
N PRO A 319 0.17 -9.61 28.15
CA PRO A 319 1.48 -9.97 28.67
C PRO A 319 1.34 -10.54 30.08
N ARG A 320 1.99 -11.66 30.36
CA ARG A 320 1.92 -12.34 31.67
C ARG A 320 2.44 -11.46 32.81
N VAL A 321 3.41 -10.60 32.52
CA VAL A 321 4.03 -9.68 33.48
C VAL A 321 3.86 -8.25 32.99
N VAL A 322 3.28 -7.40 33.80
CA VAL A 322 3.15 -5.97 33.50
C VAL A 322 4.49 -5.27 33.74
N SER A 323 5.01 -4.57 32.73
CA SER A 323 6.24 -3.77 32.83
C SER A 323 6.05 -2.51 33.70
N GLY A 324 7.15 -1.89 34.10
CA GLY A 324 7.14 -0.51 34.62
C GLY A 324 6.53 0.47 33.63
N ASN A 325 6.36 1.72 34.07
CA ASN A 325 5.78 2.78 33.20
C ASN A 325 6.75 3.20 32.09
N ASP A 326 8.02 3.32 32.42
CA ASP A 326 9.10 3.59 31.47
C ASP A 326 9.61 2.24 30.97
N VAL A 327 9.46 1.99 29.66
CA VAL A 327 9.80 0.70 29.05
C VAL A 327 11.17 0.74 28.41
N LEU A 328 11.46 1.79 27.66
CA LEU A 328 12.75 1.99 26.99
C LEU A 328 13.15 3.46 27.11
N THR A 329 14.40 3.71 27.51
CA THR A 329 15.03 5.04 27.47
C THR A 329 16.30 4.94 26.64
N VAL A 330 16.43 5.77 25.62
CA VAL A 330 17.59 5.88 24.74
C VAL A 330 18.21 7.25 24.96
N GLU A 331 19.53 7.31 25.15
CA GLU A 331 20.29 8.54 25.45
C GLU A 331 21.48 8.63 24.51
N GLU A 332 21.53 9.72 23.75
CA GLU A 332 22.63 10.12 22.85
C GLU A 332 23.16 9.01 21.93
N LEU A 333 22.27 8.08 21.49
CA LEU A 333 22.65 6.91 20.71
C LEU A 333 23.23 7.33 19.35
N ALA A 334 24.38 6.73 18.98
CA ALA A 334 25.02 6.97 17.70
C ALA A 334 25.55 5.68 17.10
N LYS A 335 25.47 5.58 15.75
CA LYS A 335 26.04 4.48 14.98
C LYS A 335 26.53 4.95 13.62
N SER A 336 27.74 4.50 13.26
CA SER A 336 28.34 4.73 11.95
C SER A 336 29.02 3.45 11.45
N PHE A 337 29.07 3.30 10.12
CA PHE A 337 29.90 2.31 9.45
C PHE A 337 31.00 3.02 8.68
N PRO A 338 32.10 2.33 8.28
CA PRO A 338 33.23 2.98 7.64
C PRO A 338 32.91 3.85 6.43
N GLN A 339 31.79 3.56 5.76
CA GLN A 339 31.36 4.25 4.54
C GLN A 339 30.18 5.19 4.75
N GLN A 340 29.45 5.11 5.91
CA GLN A 340 28.22 5.86 6.11
C GLN A 340 27.93 6.09 7.60
N LYS A 341 27.66 7.33 7.95
CA LYS A 341 27.10 7.68 9.25
C LYS A 341 25.58 7.52 9.21
N LEU A 342 25.04 6.64 10.04
CA LEU A 342 23.60 6.34 10.03
C LEU A 342 22.83 7.37 10.86
N PHE A 343 23.23 7.52 12.12
CA PHE A 343 22.57 8.46 13.04
C PHE A 343 23.50 8.87 14.16
N SER A 344 23.19 10.00 14.80
CA SER A 344 23.98 10.54 15.91
C SER A 344 23.09 11.29 16.89
N ASN A 345 23.46 11.20 18.17
CA ASN A 345 22.81 11.92 19.25
C ASN A 345 21.29 11.71 19.35
N ILE A 346 20.84 10.46 19.15
CA ILE A 346 19.42 10.11 19.22
C ILE A 346 19.02 9.87 20.66
N SER A 347 18.00 10.59 21.14
CA SER A 347 17.42 10.42 22.46
C SER A 347 15.91 10.39 22.39
N PHE A 348 15.30 9.33 22.95
CA PHE A 348 13.85 9.21 23.08
C PHE A 348 13.49 8.22 24.20
N GLN A 349 12.23 8.28 24.65
CA GLN A 349 11.69 7.41 25.66
C GLN A 349 10.39 6.77 25.16
N ILE A 350 10.17 5.48 25.45
CA ILE A 350 8.93 4.76 25.19
C ILE A 350 8.28 4.36 26.51
N LYS A 351 7.00 4.66 26.65
CA LYS A 351 6.19 4.34 27.82
C LYS A 351 5.33 3.10 27.59
N ARG A 352 4.89 2.50 28.69
CA ARG A 352 4.02 1.34 28.66
C ARG A 352 2.72 1.62 27.89
N GLY A 353 2.35 0.68 27.00
CA GLY A 353 1.15 0.76 26.19
C GLY A 353 1.26 1.63 24.95
N GLU A 354 2.41 2.28 24.70
CA GLU A 354 2.64 2.97 23.43
C GLU A 354 2.88 1.98 22.30
N ARG A 355 2.32 2.29 21.13
CA ARG A 355 2.62 1.63 19.86
C ARG A 355 3.36 2.63 18.98
N VAL A 356 4.68 2.42 18.87
CA VAL A 356 5.61 3.37 18.26
C VAL A 356 6.05 2.82 16.91
N ALA A 357 5.76 3.55 15.84
CA ALA A 357 6.28 3.26 14.51
C ALA A 357 7.59 4.00 14.28
N LEU A 358 8.66 3.29 13.92
CA LEU A 358 9.93 3.86 13.47
C LEU A 358 9.95 3.88 11.95
N ILE A 359 9.90 5.06 11.37
CA ILE A 359 9.91 5.28 9.92
C ILE A 359 11.17 6.00 9.45
N GLY A 360 11.35 6.15 8.15
CA GLY A 360 12.49 6.81 7.52
C GLY A 360 12.86 6.13 6.21
N ASN A 361 13.70 6.77 5.41
CA ASN A 361 14.14 6.26 4.11
C ASN A 361 14.98 4.98 4.24
N ASN A 362 15.16 4.27 3.14
CA ASN A 362 16.01 3.09 3.12
C ASN A 362 17.48 3.48 3.39
N GLY A 363 18.16 2.68 4.20
CA GLY A 363 19.56 2.93 4.56
C GLY A 363 19.78 3.92 5.69
N THR A 364 18.75 4.52 6.30
CA THR A 364 18.89 5.45 7.43
C THR A 364 19.30 4.77 8.74
N GLY A 365 19.20 3.44 8.83
CA GLY A 365 19.63 2.69 10.00
C GLY A 365 18.51 2.19 10.91
N LYS A 366 17.25 2.12 10.43
CA LYS A 366 16.09 1.62 11.20
C LYS A 366 16.33 0.22 11.79
N THR A 367 16.61 -0.77 10.94
CA THR A 367 16.94 -2.15 11.37
C THR A 367 18.18 -2.19 12.25
N THR A 368 19.18 -1.35 11.98
CA THR A 368 20.39 -1.22 12.82
C THR A 368 20.03 -0.76 14.23
N MET A 369 19.14 0.22 14.36
CA MET A 369 18.63 0.68 15.65
C MET A 369 17.90 -0.43 16.40
N LEU A 370 17.01 -1.19 15.72
CA LEU A 370 16.33 -2.31 16.34
C LEU A 370 17.32 -3.40 16.81
N LYS A 371 18.36 -3.70 16.02
CA LYS A 371 19.42 -4.66 16.40
C LYS A 371 20.22 -4.19 17.63
N ILE A 372 20.51 -2.90 17.74
CA ILE A 372 21.16 -2.34 18.93
C ILE A 372 20.26 -2.49 20.15
N LEU A 373 18.99 -2.14 20.07
CA LEU A 373 18.03 -2.24 21.17
C LEU A 373 17.79 -3.69 21.64
N ASN A 374 18.01 -4.66 20.75
CA ASN A 374 17.98 -6.09 21.09
C ASN A 374 19.33 -6.65 21.57
N GLY A 375 20.38 -5.84 21.66
CA GLY A 375 21.71 -6.29 22.06
C GLY A 375 22.42 -7.18 21.05
N LEU A 376 21.99 -7.16 19.78
CA LEU A 376 22.59 -7.92 18.67
C LEU A 376 23.74 -7.14 18.00
N LEU A 377 23.83 -5.84 18.25
CA LEU A 377 24.84 -4.96 17.71
C LEU A 377 25.19 -3.88 18.75
N ASP A 378 26.47 -3.55 18.91
CA ASP A 378 26.91 -2.49 19.80
C ASP A 378 26.73 -1.10 19.16
N ALA A 379 26.34 -0.11 19.97
CA ALA A 379 26.37 1.30 19.60
C ALA A 379 27.80 1.85 19.62
N ASP A 380 28.08 2.88 18.81
CA ASP A 380 29.38 3.54 18.81
C ASP A 380 29.47 4.57 19.94
N ALA A 381 28.34 5.21 20.31
CA ALA A 381 28.21 6.13 21.46
C ALA A 381 26.77 6.10 21.97
N GLY A 382 26.60 6.64 23.19
CA GLY A 382 25.31 6.65 23.88
C GLY A 382 24.97 5.32 24.55
N SER A 383 23.80 5.24 25.15
CA SER A 383 23.33 4.05 25.83
C SER A 383 21.80 3.91 25.74
N PHE A 384 21.31 2.74 26.02
CA PHE A 384 19.88 2.53 26.25
C PHE A 384 19.67 1.75 27.54
N SER A 385 18.54 1.96 28.17
CA SER A 385 18.13 1.23 29.37
C SER A 385 16.70 0.73 29.24
N LEU A 386 16.49 -0.51 29.72
CA LEU A 386 15.16 -1.12 29.79
C LEU A 386 14.58 -0.88 31.20
N GLY A 387 13.29 -0.59 31.22
CA GLY A 387 12.56 -0.41 32.46
C GLY A 387 12.41 -1.69 33.28
N ALA A 388 11.87 -1.55 34.51
CA ALA A 388 11.69 -2.67 35.41
C ALA A 388 10.73 -3.73 34.81
N LYS A 389 11.10 -5.01 34.91
CA LYS A 389 10.34 -6.16 34.42
C LYS A 389 10.02 -6.15 32.91
N VAL A 390 10.78 -5.43 32.11
CA VAL A 390 10.63 -5.45 30.64
C VAL A 390 11.21 -6.75 30.11
N GLN A 391 10.40 -7.44 29.29
CA GLN A 391 10.77 -8.64 28.53
C GLN A 391 10.55 -8.37 27.06
N ILE A 392 11.63 -8.40 26.28
CA ILE A 392 11.60 -8.12 24.83
C ILE A 392 11.21 -9.40 24.07
N GLY A 393 10.27 -9.27 23.13
CA GLY A 393 10.02 -10.19 22.06
C GLY A 393 10.43 -9.56 20.73
N TYR A 394 11.39 -10.18 20.04
CA TYR A 394 11.91 -9.67 18.78
C TYR A 394 11.43 -10.48 17.58
N TYR A 395 10.89 -9.80 16.58
CA TYR A 395 10.55 -10.36 15.28
C TYR A 395 11.53 -9.86 14.23
N ASP A 396 12.32 -10.79 13.66
CA ASP A 396 13.31 -10.52 12.63
C ASP A 396 12.73 -10.80 11.24
N GLN A 397 13.05 -9.96 10.28
CA GLN A 397 12.61 -10.07 8.89
C GLN A 397 13.02 -11.40 8.23
N GLU A 398 14.16 -11.99 8.63
CA GLU A 398 14.71 -13.22 8.04
C GLU A 398 14.16 -14.51 8.65
N HIS A 399 13.30 -14.44 9.67
CA HIS A 399 12.64 -15.57 10.33
C HIS A 399 13.60 -16.69 10.82
N HIS A 400 14.81 -16.34 11.24
CA HIS A 400 15.84 -17.28 11.70
C HIS A 400 15.46 -18.15 12.91
N VAL A 401 14.30 -17.89 13.50
CA VAL A 401 13.83 -18.52 14.75
C VAL A 401 13.04 -19.81 14.50
N LEU A 402 12.74 -20.19 13.24
CA LEU A 402 11.93 -21.35 12.90
C LEU A 402 12.81 -22.54 12.48
N HIS A 403 12.44 -23.75 12.95
CA HIS A 403 13.13 -25.00 12.61
C HIS A 403 12.48 -25.63 11.37
N ALA A 404 13.22 -25.66 10.25
CA ALA A 404 12.71 -26.07 8.94
C ALA A 404 12.15 -27.50 8.89
N GLU A 405 12.70 -28.42 9.70
CA GLU A 405 12.34 -29.83 9.78
C GLU A 405 11.12 -30.13 10.66
N LYS A 406 10.60 -29.15 11.41
CA LYS A 406 9.43 -29.34 12.28
C LYS A 406 8.15 -29.00 11.53
N THR A 407 7.05 -29.60 11.98
CA THR A 407 5.72 -29.13 11.57
C THR A 407 5.35 -27.84 12.31
N ILE A 408 4.40 -27.07 11.77
CA ILE A 408 3.90 -25.84 12.42
C ILE A 408 3.45 -26.14 13.85
N PHE A 409 2.70 -27.22 14.05
CA PHE A 409 2.21 -27.63 15.36
C PHE A 409 3.36 -27.97 16.31
N GLN A 410 4.37 -28.75 15.86
CA GLN A 410 5.53 -29.12 16.67
C GLN A 410 6.36 -27.91 17.06
N GLU A 411 6.54 -26.95 16.14
CA GLU A 411 7.30 -25.72 16.42
C GLU A 411 6.70 -24.92 17.58
N ILE A 412 5.37 -24.81 17.63
CA ILE A 412 4.68 -24.10 18.71
C ILE A 412 4.65 -24.96 20.00
N SER A 413 4.31 -26.25 19.89
CA SER A 413 4.20 -27.16 21.04
C SER A 413 5.52 -27.31 21.78
N ASP A 414 6.64 -27.45 21.05
CA ASP A 414 7.97 -27.61 21.67
C ASP A 414 8.44 -26.31 22.33
N THR A 415 8.05 -25.18 21.78
CA THR A 415 8.42 -23.86 22.34
C THR A 415 7.58 -23.52 23.58
N TYR A 416 6.30 -23.91 23.58
CA TYR A 416 5.34 -23.62 24.66
C TYR A 416 4.67 -24.91 25.20
N PRO A 417 5.40 -25.75 25.92
CA PRO A 417 4.89 -27.05 26.38
C PRO A 417 3.77 -26.96 27.41
N THR A 418 3.49 -25.78 27.93
CA THR A 418 2.38 -25.51 28.88
C THR A 418 1.03 -25.32 28.19
N LEU A 419 1.01 -25.08 26.88
CA LEU A 419 -0.21 -24.89 26.13
C LEU A 419 -0.87 -26.23 25.77
N THR A 420 -2.19 -26.26 25.84
CA THR A 420 -2.97 -27.40 25.37
C THR A 420 -3.03 -27.45 23.84
N GLU A 421 -3.24 -28.64 23.27
CA GLU A 421 -3.45 -28.79 21.81
C GLU A 421 -4.56 -27.87 21.27
N THR A 422 -5.62 -27.68 22.06
CA THR A 422 -6.74 -26.83 21.67
C THR A 422 -6.33 -25.36 21.59
N GLU A 423 -5.54 -24.87 22.54
CA GLU A 423 -5.03 -23.50 22.55
C GLU A 423 -4.09 -23.25 21.35
N ILE A 424 -3.18 -24.21 21.08
CA ILE A 424 -2.27 -24.16 19.94
C ILE A 424 -3.06 -24.11 18.61
N ARG A 425 -4.04 -25.01 18.43
CA ARG A 425 -4.88 -25.05 17.23
C ARG A 425 -5.72 -23.79 17.07
N ASN A 426 -6.26 -23.25 18.16
CA ASN A 426 -7.01 -22.00 18.15
C ASN A 426 -6.13 -20.82 17.74
N MET A 427 -4.92 -20.73 18.28
CA MET A 427 -3.96 -19.70 17.90
C MET A 427 -3.57 -19.82 16.41
N LEU A 428 -3.22 -21.01 15.96
CA LEU A 428 -2.87 -21.26 14.56
C LEU A 428 -4.04 -20.98 13.62
N ALA A 429 -5.27 -21.29 14.01
CA ALA A 429 -6.47 -20.96 13.25
C ALA A 429 -6.69 -19.45 13.11
N ALA A 430 -6.37 -18.66 14.16
CA ALA A 430 -6.40 -17.20 14.09
C ALA A 430 -5.40 -16.64 13.07
N PHE A 431 -4.27 -17.33 12.84
CA PHE A 431 -3.30 -17.02 11.80
C PHE A 431 -3.55 -17.79 10.49
N LEU A 432 -4.80 -18.24 10.25
CA LEU A 432 -5.27 -18.90 9.02
C LEU A 432 -4.64 -20.29 8.76
N PHE A 433 -4.15 -20.98 9.79
CA PHE A 433 -3.76 -22.38 9.68
C PHE A 433 -4.86 -23.26 10.27
N THR A 434 -5.63 -23.91 9.39
CA THR A 434 -6.80 -24.70 9.80
C THR A 434 -6.69 -26.16 9.36
N GLY A 435 -7.38 -27.07 10.05
CA GLY A 435 -7.42 -28.49 9.70
C GLY A 435 -6.03 -29.13 9.67
N ASP A 436 -5.67 -29.73 8.53
CA ASP A 436 -4.40 -30.44 8.35
C ASP A 436 -3.22 -29.50 8.03
N ASP A 437 -3.47 -28.21 7.77
CA ASP A 437 -2.40 -27.24 7.49
C ASP A 437 -1.41 -27.12 8.66
N VAL A 438 -1.87 -27.32 9.89
CA VAL A 438 -1.03 -27.25 11.10
C VAL A 438 0.08 -28.33 11.13
N PHE A 439 -0.06 -29.38 10.32
CA PHE A 439 0.92 -30.47 10.23
C PHE A 439 1.87 -30.33 9.05
N LYS A 440 1.77 -29.26 8.26
CA LYS A 440 2.75 -28.95 7.20
C LYS A 440 4.12 -28.69 7.82
N GLU A 441 5.17 -29.15 7.15
CA GLU A 441 6.54 -28.83 7.52
C GLU A 441 6.84 -27.35 7.22
N ILE A 442 7.60 -26.70 8.08
CA ILE A 442 8.01 -25.29 7.92
C ILE A 442 8.83 -25.10 6.63
N SER A 443 9.61 -26.12 6.24
CA SER A 443 10.35 -26.13 4.97
C SER A 443 9.47 -25.96 3.74
N ALA A 444 8.24 -26.50 3.78
CA ALA A 444 7.28 -26.46 2.66
C ALA A 444 6.46 -25.16 2.61
N LEU A 445 6.59 -24.28 3.60
CA LEU A 445 5.83 -23.05 3.68
C LEU A 445 6.39 -21.94 2.78
N SER A 446 5.51 -21.13 2.23
CA SER A 446 5.86 -19.87 1.58
C SER A 446 6.43 -18.86 2.59
N GLY A 447 7.12 -17.80 2.10
CA GLY A 447 7.65 -16.75 2.97
C GLY A 447 6.57 -16.11 3.86
N GLY A 448 5.39 -15.81 3.30
CA GLY A 448 4.27 -15.25 4.07
C GLY A 448 3.67 -16.22 5.10
N GLU A 449 3.63 -17.52 4.80
CA GLU A 449 3.20 -18.54 5.78
C GLU A 449 4.20 -18.67 6.92
N ARG A 450 5.51 -18.67 6.62
CA ARG A 450 6.55 -18.64 7.65
C ARG A 450 6.46 -17.40 8.53
N GLY A 451 6.22 -16.23 7.94
CA GLY A 451 5.98 -14.98 8.67
C GLY A 451 4.81 -15.10 9.65
N ARG A 452 3.68 -15.68 9.23
CA ARG A 452 2.52 -15.91 10.10
C ARG A 452 2.81 -16.88 11.25
N VAL A 453 3.56 -17.96 11.01
CA VAL A 453 3.98 -18.88 12.09
C VAL A 453 4.90 -18.18 13.09
N SER A 454 5.86 -17.38 12.59
CA SER A 454 6.78 -16.62 13.45
C SER A 454 6.02 -15.57 14.29
N LEU A 455 5.04 -14.89 13.71
CA LEU A 455 4.15 -13.97 14.45
C LEU A 455 3.31 -14.69 15.48
N ALA A 456 2.70 -15.84 15.13
CA ALA A 456 1.94 -16.65 16.08
C ALA A 456 2.82 -17.09 17.26
N LYS A 457 4.06 -17.52 16.99
CA LYS A 457 5.05 -17.88 18.01
C LYS A 457 5.40 -16.69 18.91
N LEU A 458 5.63 -15.52 18.32
CA LEU A 458 5.92 -14.30 19.08
C LEU A 458 4.75 -13.87 19.97
N MET A 459 3.52 -13.96 19.46
CA MET A 459 2.32 -13.58 20.20
C MET A 459 2.02 -14.51 21.38
N LEU A 460 2.49 -15.74 21.34
CA LEU A 460 2.43 -16.68 22.46
C LEU A 460 3.55 -16.45 23.50
N SER A 461 4.53 -15.59 23.19
CA SER A 461 5.60 -15.28 24.11
C SER A 461 5.06 -14.46 25.30
N GLU A 462 5.71 -14.58 26.44
CA GLU A 462 5.37 -13.81 27.65
C GLU A 462 5.88 -12.35 27.58
N ALA A 463 6.40 -11.94 26.43
CA ALA A 463 6.97 -10.62 26.23
C ALA A 463 5.93 -9.52 26.47
N ASN A 464 6.36 -8.42 27.09
CA ASN A 464 5.54 -7.22 27.31
C ASN A 464 6.04 -6.00 26.52
N PHE A 465 7.15 -6.17 25.80
CA PHE A 465 7.68 -5.22 24.85
C PHE A 465 8.02 -5.94 23.54
N LEU A 466 7.25 -5.69 22.48
CA LEU A 466 7.46 -6.26 21.16
C LEU A 466 8.28 -5.33 20.31
N ILE A 467 9.32 -5.84 19.67
CA ILE A 467 10.12 -5.15 18.65
C ILE A 467 9.95 -5.91 17.34
N LEU A 468 9.38 -5.24 16.31
CA LEU A 468 9.02 -5.87 15.04
C LEU A 468 9.75 -5.17 13.89
N ASP A 469 10.53 -5.92 13.10
CA ASP A 469 11.21 -5.42 11.90
C ASP A 469 10.46 -5.85 10.64
N GLU A 470 9.78 -4.90 9.99
CA GLU A 470 8.96 -5.09 8.79
C GLU A 470 7.96 -6.27 8.87
N PRO A 471 7.09 -6.31 9.89
CA PRO A 471 6.20 -7.46 10.12
C PRO A 471 5.12 -7.64 9.06
N THR A 472 4.88 -6.65 8.23
CA THR A 472 3.89 -6.65 7.14
C THR A 472 4.43 -7.19 5.82
N ASN A 473 5.75 -7.38 5.69
CA ASN A 473 6.38 -7.85 4.46
C ASN A 473 5.92 -9.27 4.11
N HIS A 474 5.60 -9.49 2.83
CA HIS A 474 5.12 -10.76 2.30
C HIS A 474 3.76 -11.26 2.85
N LEU A 475 3.10 -10.49 3.73
CA LEU A 475 1.76 -10.80 4.19
C LEU A 475 0.72 -10.34 3.15
N ASP A 476 -0.28 -11.18 2.91
CA ASP A 476 -1.47 -10.77 2.17
C ASP A 476 -2.38 -9.86 3.02
N ILE A 477 -3.35 -9.22 2.37
CA ILE A 477 -4.23 -8.25 3.02
C ILE A 477 -4.94 -8.87 4.23
N ALA A 478 -5.43 -10.10 4.13
CA ALA A 478 -6.10 -10.79 5.23
C ALA A 478 -5.16 -11.03 6.42
N SER A 479 -3.91 -11.42 6.16
CA SER A 479 -2.89 -11.62 7.22
C SER A 479 -2.49 -10.30 7.88
N LYS A 480 -2.42 -9.20 7.12
CA LYS A 480 -2.17 -7.86 7.66
C LYS A 480 -3.31 -7.41 8.60
N GLU A 481 -4.56 -7.63 8.22
CA GLU A 481 -5.73 -7.32 9.05
C GLU A 481 -5.70 -8.07 10.39
N ILE A 482 -5.33 -9.35 10.38
CA ILE A 482 -5.16 -10.14 11.60
C ILE A 482 -4.05 -9.56 12.48
N LEU A 483 -2.92 -9.18 11.91
CA LEU A 483 -1.82 -8.56 12.64
C LEU A 483 -2.23 -7.20 13.25
N GLU A 484 -2.96 -6.38 12.51
CA GLU A 484 -3.51 -5.10 12.96
C GLU A 484 -4.43 -5.31 14.18
N GLU A 485 -5.38 -6.25 14.08
CA GLU A 485 -6.30 -6.57 15.18
C GLU A 485 -5.53 -7.11 16.40
N ALA A 486 -4.56 -8.00 16.18
CA ALA A 486 -3.71 -8.54 17.22
C ALA A 486 -2.91 -7.44 17.96
N LEU A 487 -2.27 -6.52 17.24
CA LEU A 487 -1.50 -5.43 17.85
C LEU A 487 -2.41 -4.39 18.53
N ASN A 488 -3.60 -4.13 17.99
CA ASN A 488 -4.55 -3.21 18.61
C ASN A 488 -5.17 -3.78 19.90
N SER A 489 -5.31 -5.10 20.00
CA SER A 489 -5.77 -5.77 21.22
C SER A 489 -4.66 -6.01 22.24
N TYR A 490 -3.39 -5.94 21.84
CA TYR A 490 -2.25 -6.16 22.71
C TYR A 490 -2.09 -5.02 23.72
N THR A 491 -2.06 -5.36 25.02
CA THR A 491 -1.96 -4.39 26.12
C THR A 491 -0.54 -4.02 26.52
N GLY A 492 0.46 -4.67 25.93
CA GLY A 492 1.88 -4.34 26.11
C GLY A 492 2.33 -3.16 25.25
N THR A 493 3.64 -2.98 25.15
CA THR A 493 4.29 -1.92 24.37
C THR A 493 4.84 -2.47 23.07
N VAL A 494 4.75 -1.73 21.99
CA VAL A 494 5.22 -2.16 20.67
C VAL A 494 6.10 -1.07 20.06
N LEU A 495 7.27 -1.46 19.54
CA LEU A 495 8.12 -0.67 18.66
C LEU A 495 8.26 -1.45 17.36
N TYR A 496 7.94 -0.83 16.21
CA TYR A 496 8.05 -1.51 14.94
C TYR A 496 8.55 -0.61 13.83
N VAL A 497 9.22 -1.23 12.85
CA VAL A 497 9.55 -0.62 11.56
C VAL A 497 8.56 -1.16 10.54
N SER A 498 7.95 -0.29 9.76
CA SER A 498 7.14 -0.68 8.61
C SER A 498 7.11 0.41 7.53
N HIS A 499 6.99 -0.01 6.28
CA HIS A 499 6.70 0.86 5.13
C HIS A 499 5.21 0.83 4.73
N ASP A 500 4.40 0.02 5.40
CA ASP A 500 2.96 -0.06 5.17
C ASP A 500 2.24 1.09 5.87
N ARG A 501 1.89 2.12 5.10
CA ARG A 501 1.24 3.35 5.58
C ARG A 501 -0.13 3.08 6.20
N TYR A 502 -0.89 2.15 5.64
CA TYR A 502 -2.20 1.78 6.18
C TYR A 502 -2.05 1.10 7.54
N PHE A 503 -1.11 0.15 7.64
CA PHE A 503 -0.79 -0.52 8.90
C PHE A 503 -0.34 0.47 9.98
N ILE A 504 0.54 1.42 9.64
CA ILE A 504 0.98 2.46 10.58
C ILE A 504 -0.21 3.30 11.02
N ASN A 505 -1.07 3.74 10.10
CA ASN A 505 -2.24 4.57 10.41
C ASN A 505 -3.22 3.87 11.35
N GLN A 506 -3.40 2.54 11.20
CA GLN A 506 -4.31 1.76 12.03
C GLN A 506 -3.75 1.37 13.40
N THR A 507 -2.43 1.30 13.56
CA THR A 507 -1.82 0.73 14.76
C THR A 507 -0.97 1.72 15.57
N ALA A 508 -0.34 2.71 14.94
CA ALA A 508 0.55 3.64 15.64
C ALA A 508 -0.22 4.62 16.54
N THR A 509 0.30 4.84 17.74
CA THR A 509 -0.08 5.95 18.61
C THR A 509 0.95 7.08 18.56
N ARG A 510 2.13 6.78 18.01
CA ARG A 510 3.27 7.68 17.94
C ARG A 510 4.20 7.24 16.81
N ILE A 511 4.79 8.21 16.12
CA ILE A 511 5.73 7.97 15.02
C ILE A 511 7.08 8.62 15.37
N LEU A 512 8.16 7.86 15.16
CA LEU A 512 9.55 8.33 15.22
C LEU A 512 10.09 8.30 13.78
N ASP A 513 10.36 9.47 13.20
CA ASP A 513 10.93 9.58 11.85
C ASP A 513 12.44 9.77 11.92
N LEU A 514 13.18 8.78 11.41
CA LEU A 514 14.64 8.81 11.32
C LEU A 514 15.07 9.49 10.02
N THR A 515 15.25 10.80 10.09
CA THR A 515 15.62 11.65 8.97
C THR A 515 16.82 12.55 9.32
N ASN A 516 17.67 12.88 8.34
CA ASN A 516 18.85 13.70 8.50
C ASN A 516 19.76 13.29 9.70
N GLN A 517 19.91 11.96 9.92
CA GLN A 517 20.69 11.38 11.03
C GLN A 517 20.13 11.68 12.44
N SER A 518 18.93 12.21 12.54
CA SER A 518 18.22 12.57 13.77
C SER A 518 16.84 11.92 13.82
N VAL A 519 16.21 11.89 15.00
CA VAL A 519 14.85 11.38 15.16
C VAL A 519 13.90 12.53 15.46
N VAL A 520 12.87 12.65 14.63
CA VAL A 520 11.76 13.58 14.85
C VAL A 520 10.56 12.81 15.41
N ASN A 521 9.93 13.35 16.45
CA ASN A 521 8.85 12.70 17.18
C ASN A 521 7.49 13.32 16.84
N TYR A 522 6.54 12.47 16.40
CA TYR A 522 5.17 12.84 16.09
C TYR A 522 4.21 12.05 16.98
N ILE A 523 3.38 12.75 17.77
CA ILE A 523 2.41 12.13 18.67
C ILE A 523 1.07 12.04 17.93
N GLY A 524 0.83 10.92 17.29
CA GLY A 524 -0.35 10.66 16.46
C GLY A 524 -0.14 9.51 15.49
N ASP A 525 -1.07 9.38 14.56
CA ASP A 525 -1.08 8.41 13.48
C ASP A 525 -0.33 8.90 12.22
N TYR A 526 -0.45 8.17 11.14
CA TYR A 526 0.24 8.49 9.88
C TYR A 526 -0.33 9.75 9.20
N ASP A 527 -1.63 10.02 9.34
CA ASP A 527 -2.26 11.21 8.76
C ASP A 527 -1.77 12.47 9.47
N TYR A 528 -1.65 12.43 10.82
CA TYR A 528 -1.04 13.50 11.59
C TYR A 528 0.44 13.73 11.22
N TYR A 529 1.20 12.65 10.99
CA TYR A 529 2.58 12.75 10.52
C TYR A 529 2.65 13.49 9.18
N LEU A 530 1.80 13.16 8.20
CA LEU A 530 1.79 13.83 6.90
C LEU A 530 1.48 15.32 7.00
N GLU A 531 0.54 15.70 7.88
CA GLU A 531 0.19 17.11 8.11
C GLU A 531 1.34 17.91 8.72
N LYS A 532 2.11 17.31 9.62
CA LYS A 532 3.15 17.99 10.40
C LYS A 532 4.58 17.74 9.96
N LYS A 533 4.79 16.89 8.94
CA LYS A 533 6.12 16.47 8.49
C LYS A 533 7.03 17.65 8.17
N GLU A 534 6.59 18.57 7.30
CA GLU A 534 7.39 19.71 6.86
C GLU A 534 7.77 20.61 8.06
N GLU A 535 6.77 20.99 8.86
CA GLU A 535 6.96 21.91 10.00
C GLU A 535 7.93 21.36 11.04
N LEU A 536 7.76 20.09 11.45
CA LEU A 536 8.57 19.51 12.52
C LEU A 536 9.94 19.03 12.04
N THR A 537 10.06 18.60 10.78
CA THR A 537 11.36 18.21 10.20
C THR A 537 12.27 19.43 10.05
N GLU A 538 11.79 20.56 9.52
CA GLU A 538 12.57 21.81 9.44
C GLU A 538 13.05 22.26 10.85
N LYS A 539 12.21 22.08 11.86
CA LYS A 539 12.51 22.54 13.21
C LYS A 539 13.50 21.64 13.98
N TYR A 540 13.38 20.32 13.83
CA TYR A 540 14.12 19.36 14.70
C TYR A 540 15.21 18.56 13.96
N ALA A 541 15.18 18.51 12.65
CA ALA A 541 16.15 17.81 11.82
C ALA A 541 16.45 18.61 10.51
N PRO A 542 16.95 19.87 10.60
CA PRO A 542 17.29 20.64 9.42
C PRO A 542 18.34 19.92 8.57
N SER A 543 18.25 20.05 7.24
CA SER A 543 19.23 19.42 6.35
C SER A 543 20.62 20.05 6.50
N ALA A 544 21.69 19.27 6.23
CA ALA A 544 23.05 19.78 6.27
C ALA A 544 23.29 20.97 5.31
N ALA A 545 22.49 21.07 4.24
CA ALA A 545 22.51 22.21 3.32
C ALA A 545 21.90 23.47 3.95
N GLU A 546 20.85 23.34 4.77
CA GLU A 546 20.19 24.44 5.49
C GLU A 546 21.05 24.92 6.67
N THR A 547 21.66 24.01 7.42
CA THR A 547 22.63 24.35 8.49
C THR A 547 23.88 25.01 7.94
N ALA A 548 24.34 24.66 6.72
CA ALA A 548 25.48 25.31 6.07
C ALA A 548 25.11 26.71 5.54
N ILE A 549 23.85 26.99 5.28
CA ILE A 549 23.33 28.29 4.90
C ILE A 549 23.21 29.19 6.13
N GLU A 550 22.69 28.69 7.26
CA GLU A 550 22.64 29.44 8.53
C GLU A 550 24.03 29.79 9.08
N ALA A 551 25.01 28.85 8.97
CA ALA A 551 26.38 29.10 9.37
C ALA A 551 27.16 30.09 8.47
N LYS A 552 26.64 30.40 7.25
CA LYS A 552 27.20 31.42 6.34
C LYS A 552 26.49 32.78 6.40
N GLU A 553 25.45 32.93 7.24
CA GLU A 553 24.66 34.16 7.35
C GLU A 553 25.24 35.28 8.20
N GLU A 554 26.53 35.22 8.59
CA GLU A 554 27.21 36.36 9.20
C GLU A 554 27.78 37.40 8.20
N ALA A 555 27.52 37.32 6.90
CA ALA A 555 27.90 38.36 5.95
C ALA A 555 26.79 38.58 4.88
N PRO A 556 26.14 39.76 4.81
CA PRO A 556 25.04 40.00 3.88
C PRO A 556 25.55 40.28 2.46
N SER A 557 25.12 39.49 1.48
CA SER A 557 25.27 39.76 0.04
C SER A 557 23.93 40.08 -0.62
N GLU A 558 23.91 41.11 -1.46
CA GLU A 558 22.71 41.72 -2.11
C GLU A 558 21.83 40.77 -2.94
N GLY A 559 22.28 39.55 -3.26
CA GLY A 559 21.51 38.55 -3.99
C GLY A 559 20.48 37.75 -3.15
N LYS A 560 20.61 37.75 -1.83
CA LYS A 560 19.71 37.01 -0.92
C LYS A 560 18.39 37.74 -0.63
N LEU A 561 18.38 39.05 -0.71
CA LEU A 561 17.19 39.88 -0.49
C LEU A 561 16.09 39.60 -1.52
N THR A 562 16.45 39.30 -2.77
CA THR A 562 15.50 39.00 -3.86
C THR A 562 14.86 37.62 -3.70
N TRP A 563 15.57 36.62 -3.16
CA TRP A 563 15.07 35.26 -2.99
C TRP A 563 14.16 35.11 -1.77
N GLN A 564 14.51 35.79 -0.66
CA GLN A 564 13.62 35.86 0.51
C GLN A 564 12.32 36.61 0.19
N GLN A 565 12.39 37.71 -0.54
CA GLN A 565 11.20 38.43 -1.00
C GLN A 565 10.33 37.57 -1.91
N GLN A 566 10.90 36.76 -2.81
CA GLN A 566 10.15 35.82 -3.64
C GLN A 566 9.52 34.66 -2.82
N LYS A 567 10.24 34.15 -1.81
CA LYS A 567 9.74 33.08 -0.91
C LYS A 567 8.60 33.60 -0.01
N GLU A 568 8.75 34.82 0.53
CA GLU A 568 7.68 35.48 1.30
C GLU A 568 6.46 35.84 0.44
N GLU A 569 6.69 36.24 -0.79
CA GLU A 569 5.62 36.53 -1.75
C GLU A 569 4.86 35.25 -2.18
N GLN A 570 5.56 34.13 -2.38
CA GLN A 570 4.95 32.83 -2.63
C GLN A 570 4.20 32.28 -1.40
N ALA A 571 4.76 32.42 -0.21
CA ALA A 571 4.10 32.03 1.03
C ALA A 571 2.84 32.87 1.29
N ARG A 572 2.90 34.16 0.97
CA ARG A 572 1.75 35.08 1.07
C ARG A 572 0.67 34.74 0.05
N LYS A 573 1.04 34.40 -1.20
CA LYS A 573 0.10 33.93 -2.23
C LYS A 573 -0.59 32.63 -1.84
N ARG A 574 0.16 31.63 -1.37
CA ARG A 574 -0.42 30.35 -0.89
C ARG A 574 -1.36 30.54 0.31
N LYS A 575 -1.02 31.47 1.22
CA LYS A 575 -1.89 31.79 2.37
C LYS A 575 -3.18 32.46 1.90
N GLN A 576 -3.08 33.38 0.93
CA GLN A 576 -4.24 34.02 0.30
C GLN A 576 -5.12 33.00 -0.47
N GLU A 577 -4.53 32.11 -1.25
CA GLU A 577 -5.25 31.04 -1.95
C GLU A 577 -5.98 30.09 -0.99
N ASN A 578 -5.33 29.72 0.14
CA ASN A 578 -5.96 28.86 1.15
C ASN A 578 -7.10 29.58 1.91
N GLU A 579 -6.96 30.88 2.17
CA GLU A 579 -8.04 31.67 2.77
C GLU A 579 -9.18 31.87 1.77
N LEU A 580 -8.90 32.12 0.52
CA LEU A 580 -9.88 32.23 -0.56
C LEU A 580 -10.71 30.93 -0.68
N LYS A 581 -10.03 29.78 -0.73
CA LYS A 581 -10.68 28.47 -0.82
C LYS A 581 -11.57 28.15 0.38
N LYS A 582 -11.18 28.57 1.59
CA LYS A 582 -12.03 28.43 2.78
C LYS A 582 -13.30 29.28 2.71
N VAL A 583 -13.16 30.51 2.22
CA VAL A 583 -14.28 31.43 2.03
C VAL A 583 -15.24 30.89 0.96
N GLU A 584 -14.72 30.40 -0.17
CA GLU A 584 -15.52 29.78 -1.24
C GLU A 584 -16.29 28.55 -0.77
N THR A 585 -15.63 27.64 -0.03
CA THR A 585 -16.30 26.46 0.52
C THR A 585 -17.44 26.86 1.49
N ARG A 586 -17.20 27.89 2.31
CA ARG A 586 -18.23 28.34 3.26
C ARG A 586 -19.41 29.03 2.56
N ILE A 587 -19.17 29.77 1.50
CA ILE A 587 -20.22 30.36 0.66
C ILE A 587 -21.09 29.24 0.05
N GLU A 588 -20.48 28.21 -0.52
CA GLU A 588 -21.18 27.08 -1.15
C GLU A 588 -22.06 26.30 -0.14
N GLU A 589 -21.57 26.09 1.09
CA GLU A 589 -22.36 25.51 2.18
C GLU A 589 -23.59 26.36 2.55
N LEU A 590 -23.40 27.67 2.69
CA LEU A 590 -24.48 28.59 3.08
C LEU A 590 -25.51 28.79 1.95
N GLU A 591 -25.08 28.84 0.68
CA GLU A 591 -26.00 28.89 -0.47
C GLU A 591 -26.84 27.61 -0.59
N THR A 592 -26.21 26.44 -0.32
CA THR A 592 -26.94 25.17 -0.29
C THR A 592 -28.01 25.18 0.81
N ARG A 593 -27.63 25.68 1.99
CA ARG A 593 -28.55 25.76 3.13
C ARG A 593 -29.67 26.77 2.89
N ASP A 594 -29.41 27.92 2.26
CA ASP A 594 -30.43 28.92 1.92
C ASP A 594 -31.48 28.34 0.96
N LYS A 595 -31.05 27.56 -0.04
CA LYS A 595 -31.94 26.83 -0.95
C LYS A 595 -32.80 25.78 -0.22
N GLU A 596 -32.20 25.00 0.70
CA GLU A 596 -32.94 24.01 1.50
C GLU A 596 -34.04 24.69 2.34
N ILE A 597 -33.77 25.88 2.88
CA ILE A 597 -34.74 26.66 3.65
C ILE A 597 -35.85 27.12 2.73
N ASP A 598 -35.55 27.63 1.54
CA ASP A 598 -36.54 28.04 0.55
C ASP A 598 -37.45 26.88 0.12
N ASP A 599 -36.86 25.73 -0.20
CA ASP A 599 -37.63 24.52 -0.53
C ASP A 599 -38.50 24.05 0.64
N THR A 600 -38.05 24.20 1.88
CA THR A 600 -38.79 23.83 3.09
C THR A 600 -39.95 24.80 3.36
N LEU A 601 -39.75 26.08 3.12
CA LEU A 601 -40.79 27.11 3.30
C LEU A 601 -41.96 26.97 2.32
N VAL A 602 -41.76 26.34 1.17
CA VAL A 602 -42.81 26.09 0.15
C VAL A 602 -43.70 24.89 0.53
N LEU A 603 -43.29 24.03 1.48
CA LEU A 603 -44.05 22.85 1.88
C LEU A 603 -45.35 23.24 2.59
N PRO A 604 -46.52 22.66 2.23
CA PRO A 604 -47.83 23.01 2.79
C PRO A 604 -47.91 22.86 4.32
N ASP A 605 -47.20 21.90 4.89
CA ASP A 605 -47.18 21.62 6.33
C ASP A 605 -46.39 22.67 7.12
N VAL A 606 -45.44 23.35 6.48
CA VAL A 606 -44.60 24.40 7.10
C VAL A 606 -45.28 25.77 6.96
N CYS A 607 -45.89 26.06 5.80
CA CYS A 607 -46.62 27.32 5.56
C CYS A 607 -47.78 27.55 6.53
N THR A 608 -48.39 26.49 7.05
CA THR A 608 -49.48 26.58 8.03
C THR A 608 -49.04 26.76 9.48
N ASN A 609 -47.74 26.56 9.77
CA ASN A 609 -47.16 26.68 11.10
C ASN A 609 -46.36 27.99 11.26
N VAL A 610 -47.04 29.02 11.77
CA VAL A 610 -46.48 30.38 11.94
C VAL A 610 -45.18 30.41 12.76
N GLY A 611 -45.04 29.53 13.77
CA GLY A 611 -43.84 29.45 14.62
C GLY A 611 -42.63 28.96 13.84
N ARG A 612 -42.79 27.89 13.04
CA ARG A 612 -41.72 27.26 12.27
C ARG A 612 -41.30 28.11 11.06
N CYS A 613 -42.26 28.82 10.43
CA CYS A 613 -41.96 29.81 9.40
C CYS A 613 -41.11 30.96 9.95
N ALA A 614 -41.43 31.45 11.15
CA ALA A 614 -40.70 32.56 11.77
C ALA A 614 -39.26 32.14 12.17
N GLU A 615 -39.03 30.88 12.57
CA GLU A 615 -37.71 30.33 12.88
C GLU A 615 -36.85 30.21 11.61
N LEU A 616 -37.40 29.62 10.54
CA LEU A 616 -36.72 29.46 9.26
C LEU A 616 -36.42 30.80 8.59
N SER A 617 -37.34 31.77 8.69
CA SER A 617 -37.06 33.13 8.17
C SER A 617 -35.93 33.82 8.93
N ARG A 618 -35.86 33.67 10.26
CA ARG A 618 -34.72 34.21 11.05
C ARG A 618 -33.39 33.52 10.75
N GLU A 619 -33.43 32.20 10.48
CA GLU A 619 -32.25 31.47 10.05
C GLU A 619 -31.78 31.97 8.68
N LYS A 620 -32.70 32.16 7.73
CA LYS A 620 -32.45 32.72 6.42
C LYS A 620 -31.81 34.11 6.48
N ASP A 621 -32.39 35.02 7.29
CA ASP A 621 -31.85 36.38 7.47
C ASP A 621 -30.40 36.35 7.98
N LYS A 622 -30.06 35.42 8.89
CA LYS A 622 -28.69 35.26 9.38
C LYS A 622 -27.73 34.72 8.30
N ILE A 623 -28.18 33.75 7.52
CA ILE A 623 -27.40 33.18 6.42
C ILE A 623 -27.13 34.25 5.39
N GLN A 624 -28.10 35.09 5.04
CA GLN A 624 -27.92 36.18 4.10
C GLN A 624 -26.94 37.23 4.60
N GLN A 625 -26.94 37.56 5.89
CA GLN A 625 -25.97 38.47 6.48
C GLN A 625 -24.54 37.86 6.44
N GLU A 626 -24.41 36.57 6.79
CA GLU A 626 -23.10 35.87 6.75
C GLU A 626 -22.57 35.74 5.31
N LEU A 627 -23.46 35.51 4.34
CA LEU A 627 -23.10 35.48 2.92
C LEU A 627 -22.62 36.86 2.43
N GLU A 628 -23.27 37.95 2.83
CA GLU A 628 -22.86 39.31 2.45
C GLU A 628 -21.45 39.65 2.98
N GLU A 629 -21.16 39.33 4.24
CA GLU A 629 -19.84 39.48 4.84
C GLU A 629 -18.76 38.60 4.17
N LEU A 630 -19.13 37.38 3.76
CA LEU A 630 -18.22 36.46 3.07
C LEU A 630 -17.95 36.87 1.64
N TYR A 631 -18.93 37.43 0.92
CA TYR A 631 -18.73 37.98 -0.43
C TYR A 631 -17.82 39.23 -0.42
N GLU A 632 -17.98 40.14 0.55
CA GLU A 632 -17.06 41.27 0.73
C GLU A 632 -15.63 40.79 1.01
N LYS A 633 -15.50 39.71 1.81
CA LYS A 633 -14.20 39.11 2.12
C LYS A 633 -13.59 38.39 0.92
N TRP A 634 -14.43 37.75 0.12
CA TRP A 634 -14.02 37.10 -1.13
C TRP A 634 -13.52 38.13 -2.16
N GLU A 635 -14.23 39.26 -2.36
CA GLU A 635 -13.78 40.35 -3.22
C GLU A 635 -12.46 40.98 -2.78
N THR A 636 -12.15 41.00 -1.50
CA THR A 636 -10.87 41.53 -0.98
C THR A 636 -9.72 40.54 -1.07
N LEU A 637 -9.99 39.25 -1.22
CA LEU A 637 -9.00 38.17 -1.33
C LEU A 637 -8.77 37.71 -2.78
N ALA A 638 -9.78 37.84 -3.67
CA ALA A 638 -9.70 37.53 -5.08
C ALA A 638 -8.99 38.65 -5.85
#